data_dbc583c05b6476eb0d69f381f07ba9c0
#
_entry.id   dbc583c05b6476eb0d69f381f07ba9c0
#
_cell.length_a   1.000
_cell.length_b   1.000
_cell.length_c   1.000
_cell.angle_alpha   90.00
_cell.angle_beta   90.00
_cell.angle_gamma   90.00
#
_symmetry.space_group_name_H-M   'P 1'
#
loop_
_entity.id
_entity.type
_entity.pdbx_description
1 polymer ?
#
loop_
_entity_poly.entity_id
_entity_poly.type
_entity_poly.pdbx_seq_one_letter_code
_entity_poly.pdbx_strand_id
1 'polypeptide(L)'
;MAHFDGNSAVSAVKRLRTWYAFLILIVGIYGVRLFYVQIIRYDHYKTAALHDQLHEKEIPASRGIIEAHDGDQVVPIVLNQQLYTIFADPVDIKLYKTDKDKLAAKAAEVLGGNAGDYAKDLTVPNTRYSVLAKKVSKAQRDKLMGYKFAGLYSQEQDYRTYPQGSLASQLLGFVGADGKGQYGVEQALNRQLSGTPGQLKAITDLNGVPLAASKGNVETQPQNGDKVLLTINLGMQSQMEKILADEYKKTKSQGLSAVIIDPNSGQVKAMANYPTYDPSNYSQVSNPKVFENGTVSEAIEPGSTMKLLTTAAALNQGVITPTTTFYDPAHWVVDGFNITDIEEDGGARVQSIASLLNLSLNTGATWELMQMGGGQINQKARSAWYDYMTNHFLLGQATGVQQGYESPGLIPKPENNGAGINLTYANTSFGQAVLVTPLQMAAADAAILNGGTYYKPYLVDQVTDSSGKTTVTKPKVVKKDVVSPQVSQAMIPLMEYVVQQHRLDGFSYLNFSPSYSVGGKTGTAQVAKPAGGYYDDEFNGTYAGFVGGDHVQYVIVVYNIKPGVAGYAGSNGGQPVFSDLAHMLIDNGYVTPKK
;
A
#
# COMPACT_ATOMS: atom_id res chain seq x y z
N MET A 1 -9.22 24.48 -113.14
CA MET A 1 -8.91 25.66 -112.29
C MET A 1 -9.68 25.49 -111.00
N ALA A 2 -9.00 25.13 -109.97
CA ALA A 2 -9.62 24.96 -108.67
C ALA A 2 -9.50 26.31 -107.92
N HIS A 3 -10.64 26.89 -107.60
CA HIS A 3 -10.72 28.06 -106.71
C HIS A 3 -10.31 27.66 -105.29
N PHE A 4 -9.15 28.15 -104.86
CA PHE A 4 -8.78 28.10 -103.44
C PHE A 4 -9.56 29.17 -102.66
N ASP A 5 -10.51 28.75 -101.87
CA ASP A 5 -11.30 29.62 -100.98
C ASP A 5 -10.42 30.19 -99.85
N GLY A 6 -9.94 31.43 -100.04
CA GLY A 6 -9.09 32.14 -99.09
C GLY A 6 -9.74 32.44 -97.71
N ASN A 7 -11.07 32.20 -97.56
CA ASN A 7 -11.79 32.47 -96.28
C ASN A 7 -11.63 31.38 -95.20
N SER A 8 -11.27 30.14 -95.59
CA SER A 8 -11.09 29.06 -94.64
C SER A 8 -9.77 29.17 -93.85
N ALA A 9 -8.70 29.62 -94.49
CA ALA A 9 -7.40 29.81 -93.87
C ALA A 9 -7.36 30.98 -92.84
N VAL A 10 -8.08 32.10 -93.19
CA VAL A 10 -8.22 33.24 -92.28
C VAL A 10 -9.01 32.90 -90.99
N SER A 11 -10.03 32.04 -91.13
CA SER A 11 -10.86 31.57 -89.98
C SER A 11 -10.05 30.60 -89.09
N ALA A 12 -9.22 29.75 -89.66
CA ALA A 12 -8.36 28.84 -88.92
C ALA A 12 -7.27 29.60 -88.08
N VAL A 13 -6.68 30.60 -88.70
CA VAL A 13 -5.69 31.46 -88.00
C VAL A 13 -6.32 32.27 -86.84
N LYS A 14 -7.55 32.80 -87.04
CA LYS A 14 -8.30 33.49 -85.98
C LYS A 14 -8.60 32.55 -84.80
N ARG A 15 -9.09 31.32 -85.08
CA ARG A 15 -9.35 30.30 -84.05
C ARG A 15 -8.06 29.92 -83.31
N LEU A 16 -6.97 29.76 -84.04
CA LEU A 16 -5.68 29.45 -83.42
C LEU A 16 -5.21 30.57 -82.46
N ARG A 17 -5.35 31.83 -82.91
CA ARG A 17 -5.00 33.01 -82.02
C ARG A 17 -5.92 33.09 -80.82
N THR A 18 -7.19 32.75 -80.92
CA THR A 18 -8.11 32.70 -79.80
C THR A 18 -7.72 31.60 -78.81
N TRP A 19 -7.32 30.41 -79.29
CA TRP A 19 -6.78 29.35 -78.43
C TRP A 19 -5.48 29.74 -77.73
N TYR A 20 -4.58 30.40 -78.47
CA TYR A 20 -3.36 30.91 -77.85
C TYR A 20 -3.61 31.98 -76.76
N ALA A 21 -4.52 32.90 -77.05
CA ALA A 21 -4.92 33.91 -76.05
C ALA A 21 -5.56 33.27 -74.80
N PHE A 22 -6.42 32.26 -75.03
CA PHE A 22 -7.02 31.51 -73.96
C PHE A 22 -5.96 30.72 -73.09
N LEU A 23 -5.02 30.13 -73.81
CA LEU A 23 -3.91 29.40 -73.16
C LEU A 23 -3.00 30.34 -72.34
N ILE A 24 -2.67 31.52 -72.89
CA ILE A 24 -1.90 32.55 -72.14
C ILE A 24 -2.69 33.08 -70.94
N LEU A 25 -4.04 33.24 -71.07
CA LEU A 25 -4.86 33.63 -69.94
C LEU A 25 -4.85 32.59 -68.84
N ILE A 26 -4.96 31.30 -69.18
CA ILE A 26 -4.84 30.19 -68.19
C ILE A 26 -3.48 30.22 -67.51
N VAL A 27 -2.40 30.33 -68.26
CA VAL A 27 -1.05 30.43 -67.69
C VAL A 27 -0.89 31.65 -66.77
N GLY A 28 -1.48 32.80 -67.17
CA GLY A 28 -1.53 33.99 -66.37
C GLY A 28 -2.28 33.77 -65.01
N ILE A 29 -3.43 33.13 -65.06
CA ILE A 29 -4.23 32.78 -63.88
C ILE A 29 -3.42 31.84 -62.95
N TYR A 30 -2.77 30.83 -63.52
CA TYR A 30 -1.91 29.94 -62.75
C TYR A 30 -0.69 30.69 -62.14
N GLY A 31 -0.08 31.61 -62.92
CA GLY A 31 1.02 32.44 -62.41
C GLY A 31 0.61 33.31 -61.21
N VAL A 32 -0.56 33.98 -61.34
CA VAL A 32 -1.11 34.77 -60.23
C VAL A 32 -1.47 33.88 -59.05
N ARG A 33 -2.02 32.69 -59.29
CA ARG A 33 -2.34 31.75 -58.20
C ARG A 33 -1.09 31.22 -57.52
N LEU A 34 -0.05 30.88 -58.25
CA LEU A 34 1.23 30.47 -57.72
C LEU A 34 1.91 31.59 -56.91
N PHE A 35 1.90 32.82 -57.44
CA PHE A 35 2.41 33.98 -56.72
C PHE A 35 1.65 34.20 -55.41
N TYR A 36 0.31 34.10 -55.43
CA TYR A 36 -0.50 34.21 -54.22
C TYR A 36 -0.17 33.14 -53.19
N VAL A 37 -0.06 31.86 -53.59
CA VAL A 37 0.24 30.75 -52.69
C VAL A 37 1.68 30.78 -52.20
N GLN A 38 2.65 31.06 -53.10
CA GLN A 38 4.08 30.94 -52.76
C GLN A 38 4.68 32.21 -52.15
N ILE A 39 4.07 33.37 -52.33
CA ILE A 39 4.59 34.64 -51.82
C ILE A 39 3.65 35.20 -50.76
N ILE A 40 2.37 35.42 -51.07
CA ILE A 40 1.43 36.09 -50.14
C ILE A 40 0.99 35.16 -49.02
N ARG A 41 0.75 33.89 -49.33
CA ARG A 41 0.34 32.87 -48.34
C ARG A 41 1.46 31.95 -47.90
N TYR A 42 2.72 32.28 -48.19
CA TYR A 42 3.87 31.45 -47.86
C TYR A 42 3.94 31.07 -46.38
N ASP A 43 3.87 32.07 -45.49
CA ASP A 43 3.96 31.84 -44.04
C ASP A 43 2.76 31.02 -43.53
N HIS A 44 1.58 31.23 -44.06
CA HIS A 44 0.41 30.44 -43.71
C HIS A 44 0.56 28.95 -44.04
N TYR A 45 0.96 28.65 -45.27
CA TYR A 45 1.14 27.26 -45.71
C TYR A 45 2.39 26.62 -45.08
N LYS A 46 3.44 27.40 -44.84
CA LYS A 46 4.63 26.95 -44.09
C LYS A 46 4.27 26.60 -42.67
N THR A 47 3.48 27.43 -41.98
CA THR A 47 3.05 27.16 -40.60
C THR A 47 2.12 25.95 -40.55
N ALA A 48 1.18 25.82 -41.49
CA ALA A 48 0.31 24.66 -41.58
C ALA A 48 1.09 23.36 -41.84
N ALA A 49 2.04 23.38 -42.79
CA ALA A 49 2.89 22.23 -43.06
C ALA A 49 3.80 21.86 -41.86
N LEU A 50 4.34 22.86 -41.15
CA LEU A 50 5.11 22.63 -39.90
C LEU A 50 4.23 22.05 -38.82
N HIS A 51 2.98 22.49 -38.70
CA HIS A 51 2.04 21.95 -37.72
C HIS A 51 1.69 20.49 -38.03
N ASP A 52 1.48 20.14 -39.30
CA ASP A 52 1.19 18.76 -39.69
C ASP A 52 2.41 17.82 -39.61
N GLN A 53 3.63 18.36 -39.69
CA GLN A 53 4.90 17.62 -39.57
C GLN A 53 5.48 17.61 -38.18
N LEU A 54 4.96 18.44 -37.24
CA LEU A 54 5.42 18.50 -35.88
C LEU A 54 4.76 17.37 -35.09
N HIS A 55 5.51 16.31 -34.85
CA HIS A 55 5.10 15.25 -33.94
C HIS A 55 5.65 15.49 -32.54
N GLU A 56 4.74 15.45 -31.57
CA GLU A 56 5.10 15.45 -30.16
C GLU A 56 5.17 13.99 -29.68
N LYS A 57 6.34 13.59 -29.22
CA LYS A 57 6.54 12.26 -28.63
C LYS A 57 6.95 12.44 -27.17
N GLU A 58 6.20 11.80 -26.28
CA GLU A 58 6.55 11.74 -24.87
C GLU A 58 7.77 10.82 -24.67
N ILE A 59 8.77 11.31 -23.90
CA ILE A 59 9.92 10.52 -23.45
C ILE A 59 9.58 10.07 -22.01
N PRO A 60 9.30 8.77 -21.78
CA PRO A 60 8.93 8.31 -20.46
C PRO A 60 10.06 8.53 -19.47
N ALA A 61 9.71 8.94 -18.24
CA ALA A 61 10.63 8.96 -17.12
C ALA A 61 10.74 7.54 -16.54
N SER A 62 11.93 7.16 -16.10
CA SER A 62 12.10 5.91 -15.33
C SER A 62 11.52 6.09 -13.93
N ARG A 63 10.73 5.11 -13.48
CA ARG A 63 10.14 5.13 -12.14
C ARG A 63 11.22 5.00 -11.07
N GLY A 64 11.10 5.73 -9.98
CA GLY A 64 12.03 5.68 -8.85
C GLY A 64 12.10 4.29 -8.23
N ILE A 65 13.26 3.90 -7.73
CA ILE A 65 13.46 2.61 -7.04
C ILE A 65 13.07 2.71 -5.57
N ILE A 66 12.69 1.57 -4.97
CA ILE A 66 12.40 1.48 -3.54
C ILE A 66 13.45 0.58 -2.90
N GLU A 67 14.02 1.08 -1.81
CA GLU A 67 15.08 0.44 -1.04
C GLU A 67 14.62 0.19 0.40
N ALA A 68 15.28 -0.74 1.10
CA ALA A 68 15.07 -1.02 2.51
C ALA A 68 16.40 -1.31 3.21
N HIS A 69 16.38 -1.33 4.55
CA HIS A 69 17.54 -1.66 5.35
C HIS A 69 17.74 -3.17 5.46
N ASP A 70 18.98 -3.63 5.30
CA ASP A 70 19.41 -5.00 5.58
C ASP A 70 20.63 -4.94 6.51
N GLY A 71 20.40 -4.96 7.82
CA GLY A 71 21.39 -4.56 8.80
C GLY A 71 21.85 -3.12 8.57
N ASP A 72 23.16 -2.94 8.42
CA ASP A 72 23.77 -1.63 8.12
C ASP A 72 23.80 -1.31 6.61
N GLN A 73 23.33 -2.21 5.76
CA GLN A 73 23.31 -2.01 4.32
C GLN A 73 21.94 -1.51 3.84
N VAL A 74 21.94 -0.86 2.68
CA VAL A 74 20.74 -0.46 1.96
C VAL A 74 20.66 -1.29 0.69
N VAL A 75 19.55 -1.99 0.49
CA VAL A 75 19.34 -2.86 -0.66
C VAL A 75 18.07 -2.48 -1.41
N PRO A 76 18.09 -2.53 -2.74
CA PRO A 76 16.91 -2.27 -3.54
C PRO A 76 15.95 -3.48 -3.47
N ILE A 77 14.69 -3.19 -3.19
CA ILE A 77 13.61 -4.17 -3.10
C ILE A 77 12.60 -4.04 -4.23
N VAL A 78 12.54 -2.89 -4.87
CA VAL A 78 11.75 -2.67 -6.10
C VAL A 78 12.59 -1.92 -7.10
N LEU A 79 12.75 -2.52 -8.28
CA LEU A 79 13.61 -2.05 -9.36
C LEU A 79 12.81 -1.86 -10.65
N ASN A 80 13.44 -1.21 -11.64
CA ASN A 80 12.99 -1.24 -13.02
C ASN A 80 13.90 -2.15 -13.84
N GLN A 81 13.29 -2.98 -14.65
CA GLN A 81 13.99 -3.80 -15.63
C GLN A 81 13.53 -3.44 -17.02
N GLN A 82 14.48 -3.12 -17.88
CA GLN A 82 14.24 -2.84 -19.28
C GLN A 82 13.94 -4.14 -20.03
N LEU A 83 12.70 -4.32 -20.42
CA LEU A 83 12.20 -5.49 -21.15
C LEU A 83 11.41 -5.02 -22.36
N TYR A 84 10.96 -5.97 -23.18
CA TYR A 84 10.32 -5.66 -24.44
C TYR A 84 8.88 -6.20 -24.48
N THR A 85 7.99 -5.40 -25.06
CA THR A 85 6.69 -5.88 -25.54
C THR A 85 6.86 -6.22 -27.02
N ILE A 86 6.55 -7.45 -27.39
CA ILE A 86 6.49 -7.88 -28.79
C ILE A 86 5.06 -7.77 -29.24
N PHE A 87 4.84 -7.08 -30.34
CA PHE A 87 3.52 -6.91 -30.93
C PHE A 87 3.54 -7.07 -32.45
N ALA A 88 2.42 -7.42 -33.00
CA ALA A 88 2.19 -7.52 -34.44
C ALA A 88 1.31 -6.38 -34.93
N ASP A 89 1.54 -5.94 -36.18
CA ASP A 89 0.59 -5.16 -36.96
C ASP A 89 -0.10 -6.09 -37.97
N PRO A 90 -1.36 -6.53 -37.73
CA PRO A 90 -2.08 -7.41 -38.63
C PRO A 90 -2.31 -6.83 -40.04
N VAL A 91 -2.35 -5.49 -40.15
CA VAL A 91 -2.47 -4.81 -41.46
C VAL A 91 -1.19 -4.98 -42.25
N ASP A 92 -0.02 -4.76 -41.64
CA ASP A 92 1.28 -4.93 -42.29
C ASP A 92 1.55 -6.42 -42.62
N ILE A 93 1.21 -7.35 -41.72
CA ILE A 93 1.31 -8.78 -41.99
C ILE A 93 0.53 -9.16 -43.24
N LYS A 94 -0.69 -8.65 -43.41
CA LYS A 94 -1.50 -8.87 -44.59
C LYS A 94 -0.92 -8.18 -45.84
N LEU A 95 -0.46 -6.93 -45.71
CA LEU A 95 0.11 -6.13 -46.81
C LEU A 95 1.38 -6.78 -47.36
N TYR A 96 2.31 -7.22 -46.49
CA TYR A 96 3.57 -7.82 -46.92
C TYR A 96 3.48 -9.34 -47.11
N LYS A 97 2.27 -9.93 -46.98
CA LYS A 97 2.01 -11.38 -47.12
C LYS A 97 2.93 -12.23 -46.27
N THR A 98 3.18 -11.78 -45.05
CA THR A 98 4.05 -12.50 -44.08
C THR A 98 3.44 -13.88 -43.78
N ASP A 99 4.29 -14.92 -43.79
CA ASP A 99 3.93 -16.29 -43.42
C ASP A 99 3.58 -16.35 -41.92
N LYS A 100 2.28 -16.34 -41.63
CA LYS A 100 1.74 -16.30 -40.27
C LYS A 100 2.02 -17.55 -39.50
N ASP A 101 1.96 -18.71 -40.14
CA ASP A 101 2.16 -19.98 -39.47
C ASP A 101 3.63 -20.14 -39.06
N LYS A 102 4.55 -19.74 -39.94
CA LYS A 102 5.98 -19.70 -39.64
C LYS A 102 6.32 -18.68 -38.55
N LEU A 103 5.69 -17.48 -38.59
CA LEU A 103 5.88 -16.47 -37.56
C LEU A 103 5.35 -16.96 -36.21
N ALA A 104 4.12 -17.52 -36.15
CA ALA A 104 3.54 -18.09 -34.93
C ALA A 104 4.38 -19.22 -34.34
N ALA A 105 4.89 -20.13 -35.20
CA ALA A 105 5.79 -21.20 -34.76
C ALA A 105 7.09 -20.66 -34.17
N LYS A 106 7.71 -19.63 -34.79
CA LYS A 106 8.92 -18.99 -34.28
C LYS A 106 8.68 -18.17 -33.02
N ALA A 107 7.51 -17.51 -32.91
CA ALA A 107 7.12 -16.87 -31.67
C ALA A 107 7.00 -17.89 -30.51
N ALA A 108 6.33 -19.00 -30.75
CA ALA A 108 6.22 -20.07 -29.74
C ALA A 108 7.58 -20.69 -29.37
N GLU A 109 8.49 -20.89 -30.36
CA GLU A 109 9.86 -21.38 -30.10
C GLU A 109 10.68 -20.45 -29.20
N VAL A 110 10.53 -19.13 -29.37
CA VAL A 110 11.39 -18.13 -28.71
C VAL A 110 10.76 -17.61 -27.43
N LEU A 111 9.45 -17.38 -27.44
CA LEU A 111 8.72 -16.75 -26.32
C LEU A 111 8.06 -17.80 -25.40
N GLY A 112 7.96 -19.06 -25.87
CA GLY A 112 7.13 -20.07 -25.23
C GLY A 112 5.66 -19.96 -25.65
N GLY A 113 4.79 -20.77 -25.02
CA GLY A 113 3.37 -20.75 -25.32
C GLY A 113 2.98 -21.59 -26.54
N ASN A 114 1.78 -21.36 -27.08
CA ASN A 114 1.19 -22.14 -28.16
C ASN A 114 1.16 -21.36 -29.49
N ALA A 115 1.69 -21.94 -30.55
CA ALA A 115 1.71 -21.33 -31.87
C ALA A 115 0.29 -20.97 -32.40
N GLY A 116 -0.73 -21.78 -32.05
CA GLY A 116 -2.12 -21.52 -32.44
C GLY A 116 -2.71 -20.23 -31.82
N ASP A 117 -2.28 -19.88 -30.62
CA ASP A 117 -2.73 -18.62 -29.97
C ASP A 117 -2.04 -17.42 -30.61
N TYR A 118 -0.74 -17.51 -30.87
CA TYR A 118 -0.04 -16.48 -31.62
C TYR A 118 -0.63 -16.28 -33.02
N ALA A 119 -1.02 -17.37 -33.72
CA ALA A 119 -1.65 -17.26 -35.05
C ALA A 119 -2.99 -16.48 -35.01
N LYS A 120 -3.75 -16.60 -33.92
CA LYS A 120 -4.97 -15.79 -33.70
C LYS A 120 -4.61 -14.31 -33.51
N ASP A 121 -3.61 -14.04 -32.65
CA ASP A 121 -3.17 -12.67 -32.35
C ASP A 121 -2.60 -11.95 -33.60
N LEU A 122 -1.97 -12.68 -34.51
CA LEU A 122 -1.49 -12.17 -35.81
C LEU A 122 -2.61 -11.81 -36.79
N THR A 123 -3.85 -12.23 -36.55
CA THR A 123 -4.99 -12.06 -37.47
C THR A 123 -6.15 -11.25 -36.90
N VAL A 124 -5.96 -10.59 -35.75
CA VAL A 124 -6.99 -9.75 -35.14
C VAL A 124 -7.43 -8.66 -36.10
N PRO A 125 -8.75 -8.56 -36.42
CA PRO A 125 -9.22 -7.58 -37.38
C PRO A 125 -9.22 -6.16 -36.82
N ASN A 126 -9.11 -5.16 -37.70
CA ASN A 126 -9.26 -3.74 -37.38
C ASN A 126 -8.30 -3.20 -36.33
N THR A 127 -7.11 -3.78 -36.18
CA THR A 127 -6.06 -3.26 -35.32
C THR A 127 -4.72 -3.23 -36.03
N ARG A 128 -3.88 -2.26 -35.67
CA ARG A 128 -2.46 -2.18 -36.03
C ARG A 128 -1.54 -2.56 -34.85
N TYR A 129 -2.13 -2.92 -33.72
CA TYR A 129 -1.37 -3.27 -32.52
C TYR A 129 -2.01 -4.47 -31.83
N SER A 130 -1.40 -5.64 -32.02
CA SER A 130 -1.79 -6.89 -31.37
C SER A 130 -0.61 -7.41 -30.56
N VAL A 131 -0.73 -7.43 -29.22
CA VAL A 131 0.35 -7.83 -28.32
C VAL A 131 0.50 -9.33 -28.33
N LEU A 132 1.68 -9.83 -28.70
CA LEU A 132 2.04 -11.25 -28.65
C LEU A 132 2.60 -11.65 -27.30
N ALA A 133 3.53 -10.86 -26.75
CA ALA A 133 4.10 -11.11 -25.44
C ALA A 133 4.60 -9.82 -24.78
N LYS A 134 4.52 -9.77 -23.46
CA LYS A 134 5.10 -8.72 -22.60
C LYS A 134 6.27 -9.28 -21.79
N LYS A 135 7.08 -8.40 -21.23
CA LYS A 135 8.24 -8.76 -20.38
C LYS A 135 9.25 -9.67 -21.08
N VAL A 136 9.43 -9.48 -22.39
CA VAL A 136 10.36 -10.28 -23.21
C VAL A 136 11.78 -9.78 -22.98
N SER A 137 12.71 -10.68 -22.70
CA SER A 137 14.13 -10.35 -22.52
C SER A 137 14.77 -9.85 -23.82
N LYS A 138 15.87 -9.09 -23.69
CA LYS A 138 16.64 -8.61 -24.86
C LYS A 138 17.07 -9.78 -25.75
N ALA A 139 17.55 -10.88 -25.18
CA ALA A 139 17.98 -12.04 -25.94
C ALA A 139 16.85 -12.69 -26.75
N GLN A 140 15.66 -12.85 -26.15
CA GLN A 140 14.47 -13.37 -26.84
C GLN A 140 14.01 -12.41 -27.95
N ARG A 141 13.96 -11.09 -27.63
CA ARG A 141 13.62 -10.06 -28.62
C ARG A 141 14.58 -10.10 -29.81
N ASP A 142 15.90 -10.09 -29.56
CA ASP A 142 16.90 -10.07 -30.62
C ASP A 142 16.82 -11.34 -31.49
N LYS A 143 16.61 -12.51 -30.87
CA LYS A 143 16.41 -13.78 -31.59
C LYS A 143 15.17 -13.73 -32.48
N LEU A 144 14.05 -13.23 -31.97
CA LEU A 144 12.78 -13.19 -32.71
C LEU A 144 12.82 -12.14 -33.84
N MET A 145 13.32 -10.95 -33.55
CA MET A 145 13.47 -9.87 -34.55
C MET A 145 14.52 -10.23 -35.61
N GLY A 146 15.51 -11.07 -35.31
CA GLY A 146 16.49 -11.58 -36.23
C GLY A 146 15.91 -12.39 -37.40
N TYR A 147 14.71 -12.92 -37.29
CA TYR A 147 13.99 -13.58 -38.39
C TYR A 147 13.41 -12.57 -39.41
N LYS A 148 13.38 -11.28 -39.11
CA LYS A 148 12.97 -10.16 -40.00
C LYS A 148 11.58 -10.34 -40.62
N PHE A 149 10.61 -10.82 -39.84
CA PHE A 149 9.22 -10.88 -40.26
C PHE A 149 8.64 -9.47 -40.40
N ALA A 150 8.09 -9.12 -41.57
CA ALA A 150 7.37 -7.87 -41.77
C ALA A 150 6.07 -7.87 -40.94
N GLY A 151 5.76 -6.74 -40.29
CA GLY A 151 4.60 -6.60 -39.43
C GLY A 151 4.82 -7.12 -37.99
N LEU A 152 6.05 -7.53 -37.65
CA LEU A 152 6.44 -7.85 -36.28
C LEU A 152 7.32 -6.73 -35.73
N TYR A 153 6.97 -6.23 -34.55
CA TYR A 153 7.64 -5.09 -33.93
C TYR A 153 7.94 -5.37 -32.44
N SER A 154 8.89 -4.61 -31.91
CA SER A 154 9.21 -4.62 -30.47
C SER A 154 9.22 -3.20 -29.94
N GLN A 155 8.66 -3.02 -28.75
CA GLN A 155 8.71 -1.77 -28.00
C GLN A 155 9.45 -2.03 -26.69
N GLU A 156 10.47 -1.22 -26.43
CA GLU A 156 11.19 -1.21 -25.16
C GLU A 156 10.32 -0.53 -24.11
N GLN A 157 10.28 -1.13 -22.92
CA GLN A 157 9.48 -0.63 -21.80
C GLN A 157 10.14 -1.00 -20.48
N ASP A 158 10.14 -0.07 -19.54
CA ASP A 158 10.53 -0.33 -18.16
C ASP A 158 9.42 -1.12 -17.45
N TYR A 159 9.75 -2.30 -16.96
CA TYR A 159 8.86 -3.11 -16.13
C TYR A 159 9.30 -3.10 -14.68
N ARG A 160 8.34 -2.97 -13.79
CA ARG A 160 8.57 -3.05 -12.37
C ARG A 160 8.94 -4.47 -11.96
N THR A 161 10.00 -4.62 -11.18
CA THR A 161 10.57 -5.90 -10.77
C THR A 161 10.72 -5.94 -9.26
N TYR A 162 10.35 -7.06 -8.67
CA TYR A 162 10.38 -7.33 -7.24
C TYR A 162 11.35 -8.50 -6.98
N PRO A 163 12.66 -8.23 -6.78
CA PRO A 163 13.68 -9.29 -6.68
C PRO A 163 13.45 -10.24 -5.50
N GLN A 164 12.75 -9.79 -4.47
CA GLN A 164 12.45 -10.56 -3.27
C GLN A 164 11.12 -11.36 -3.38
N GLY A 165 10.50 -11.40 -4.58
CA GLY A 165 9.24 -12.10 -4.81
C GLY A 165 8.08 -11.49 -4.04
N SER A 166 7.43 -12.29 -3.18
CA SER A 166 6.27 -11.86 -2.38
C SER A 166 6.62 -11.05 -1.13
N LEU A 167 7.91 -10.88 -0.81
CA LEU A 167 8.32 -10.16 0.40
C LEU A 167 7.78 -8.72 0.41
N ALA A 168 7.13 -8.36 1.50
CA ALA A 168 6.50 -7.05 1.72
C ALA A 168 5.45 -6.66 0.67
N SER A 169 4.79 -7.62 0.01
CA SER A 169 3.92 -7.36 -1.14
C SER A 169 2.79 -6.37 -0.85
N GLN A 170 2.06 -6.53 0.27
CA GLN A 170 0.97 -5.62 0.64
C GLN A 170 1.51 -4.24 1.09
N LEU A 171 2.69 -4.21 1.72
CA LEU A 171 3.34 -2.97 2.09
C LEU A 171 3.78 -2.19 0.85
N LEU A 172 4.38 -2.87 -0.12
CA LEU A 172 4.90 -2.26 -1.35
C LEU A 172 3.77 -1.89 -2.32
N GLY A 173 2.81 -2.79 -2.53
CA GLY A 173 1.85 -2.70 -3.62
C GLY A 173 2.47 -3.13 -4.95
N PHE A 174 1.88 -2.70 -6.07
CA PHE A 174 2.36 -3.01 -7.41
C PHE A 174 2.07 -1.87 -8.40
N VAL A 175 2.66 -1.94 -9.59
CA VAL A 175 2.37 -1.01 -10.68
C VAL A 175 1.47 -1.69 -11.71
N GLY A 176 0.33 -1.07 -11.98
CA GLY A 176 -0.65 -1.55 -12.94
C GLY A 176 -0.19 -1.42 -14.39
N ALA A 177 -0.96 -2.00 -15.31
CA ALA A 177 -0.68 -1.93 -16.74
C ALA A 177 -0.71 -0.50 -17.31
N ASP A 178 -1.36 0.43 -16.61
CA ASP A 178 -1.40 1.86 -16.92
C ASP A 178 -0.19 2.65 -16.38
N GLY A 179 0.80 1.98 -15.78
CA GLY A 179 2.00 2.58 -15.21
C GLY A 179 1.79 3.26 -13.85
N LYS A 180 0.58 3.17 -13.27
CA LYS A 180 0.28 3.77 -11.97
C LYS A 180 0.49 2.78 -10.83
N GLY A 181 1.01 3.29 -9.72
CA GLY A 181 1.12 2.52 -8.48
C GLY A 181 -0.27 2.24 -7.90
N GLN A 182 -0.46 1.00 -7.47
CA GLN A 182 -1.70 0.52 -6.85
C GLN A 182 -1.36 -0.15 -5.53
N TYR A 183 -2.14 0.15 -4.50
CA TYR A 183 -1.93 -0.28 -3.13
C TYR A 183 -0.57 0.14 -2.54
N GLY A 184 -0.38 -0.04 -1.25
CA GLY A 184 0.88 0.13 -0.56
C GLY A 184 1.61 1.45 -0.82
N VAL A 185 2.92 1.38 -0.72
CA VAL A 185 3.86 2.50 -0.96
C VAL A 185 3.82 2.96 -2.43
N GLU A 186 3.65 2.03 -3.38
CA GLU A 186 3.55 2.35 -4.81
C GLU A 186 2.39 3.30 -5.10
N GLN A 187 1.24 3.12 -4.45
CA GLN A 187 0.10 4.02 -4.57
C GLN A 187 0.31 5.32 -3.80
N ALA A 188 0.74 5.22 -2.54
CA ALA A 188 0.92 6.38 -1.67
C ALA A 188 1.93 7.39 -2.22
N LEU A 189 3.02 6.90 -2.81
CA LEU A 189 4.10 7.69 -3.36
C LEU A 189 4.10 7.73 -4.90
N ASN A 190 2.97 7.39 -5.53
CA ASN A 190 2.92 7.29 -6.99
C ASN A 190 3.44 8.54 -7.70
N ARG A 191 3.11 9.74 -7.22
CA ARG A 191 3.56 11.00 -7.81
C ARG A 191 5.08 11.17 -7.76
N GLN A 192 5.71 10.85 -6.62
CA GLN A 192 7.17 10.94 -6.45
C GLN A 192 7.89 9.88 -7.27
N LEU A 193 7.37 8.65 -7.22
CA LEU A 193 7.98 7.51 -7.90
C LEU A 193 7.85 7.59 -9.43
N SER A 194 6.77 8.16 -9.99
CA SER A 194 6.55 8.19 -11.45
C SER A 194 7.50 9.12 -12.20
N GLY A 195 8.06 10.13 -11.55
CA GLY A 195 8.81 11.18 -12.20
C GLY A 195 7.96 12.07 -13.12
N THR A 196 8.63 12.85 -13.96
CA THR A 196 8.00 13.72 -14.94
C THR A 196 8.50 13.36 -16.33
N PRO A 197 7.66 12.97 -17.28
CA PRO A 197 8.10 12.62 -18.61
C PRO A 197 8.68 13.84 -19.34
N GLY A 198 9.63 13.58 -20.22
CA GLY A 198 10.16 14.55 -21.16
C GLY A 198 9.30 14.64 -22.42
N GLN A 199 9.60 15.59 -23.28
CA GLN A 199 8.95 15.78 -24.57
C GLN A 199 9.97 15.95 -25.68
N LEU A 200 9.81 15.19 -26.75
CA LEU A 200 10.47 15.41 -28.01
C LEU A 200 9.45 16.03 -28.97
N LYS A 201 9.63 17.31 -29.29
CA LYS A 201 8.92 17.96 -30.39
C LYS A 201 9.87 17.98 -31.59
N ALA A 202 9.58 17.20 -32.60
CA ALA A 202 10.44 17.07 -33.75
C ALA A 202 9.64 17.16 -35.06
N ILE A 203 10.23 17.82 -36.07
CA ILE A 203 9.74 17.72 -37.43
C ILE A 203 10.15 16.36 -37.96
N THR A 204 9.19 15.54 -38.34
CA THR A 204 9.40 14.17 -38.83
C THR A 204 9.16 14.07 -40.33
N ASP A 205 9.73 13.04 -40.97
CA ASP A 205 9.35 12.60 -42.31
C ASP A 205 7.99 11.87 -42.30
N LEU A 206 7.55 11.44 -43.48
CA LEU A 206 6.28 10.68 -43.65
C LEU A 206 6.24 9.37 -42.88
N ASN A 207 7.37 8.85 -42.42
CA ASN A 207 7.51 7.64 -41.60
C ASN A 207 7.63 7.94 -40.10
N GLY A 208 7.54 9.22 -39.71
CA GLY A 208 7.67 9.63 -38.30
C GLY A 208 9.10 9.70 -37.79
N VAL A 209 10.12 9.64 -38.68
CA VAL A 209 11.52 9.73 -38.29
C VAL A 209 11.93 11.21 -38.14
N PRO A 210 12.48 11.63 -36.98
CA PRO A 210 12.91 13.00 -36.75
C PRO A 210 13.99 13.45 -37.76
N LEU A 211 13.79 14.62 -38.36
CA LEU A 211 14.77 15.24 -39.21
C LEU A 211 15.86 15.91 -38.36
N ALA A 212 17.01 15.26 -38.25
CA ALA A 212 18.10 15.64 -37.35
C ALA A 212 18.65 17.08 -37.53
N ALA A 213 18.49 17.69 -38.71
CA ALA A 213 18.95 19.03 -39.02
C ALA A 213 17.94 20.14 -38.78
N SER A 214 16.75 19.84 -38.24
CA SER A 214 15.71 20.85 -38.02
C SER A 214 15.99 21.70 -36.78
N LYS A 215 16.13 23.02 -36.99
CA LYS A 215 16.26 24.01 -35.89
C LYS A 215 15.01 24.12 -35.01
N GLY A 216 13.92 23.43 -35.35
CA GLY A 216 12.64 23.40 -34.62
C GLY A 216 12.51 22.25 -33.64
N ASN A 217 13.48 21.33 -33.57
CA ASN A 217 13.43 20.23 -32.63
C ASN A 217 13.68 20.75 -31.20
N VAL A 218 12.75 20.45 -30.29
CA VAL A 218 12.86 20.76 -28.86
C VAL A 218 12.80 19.44 -28.11
N GLU A 219 13.82 19.17 -27.32
CA GLU A 219 13.89 18.03 -26.43
C GLU A 219 13.90 18.53 -24.98
N THR A 220 12.86 18.14 -24.22
CA THR A 220 12.84 18.31 -22.78
C THR A 220 13.18 16.97 -22.15
N GLN A 221 14.27 16.92 -21.40
CA GLN A 221 14.71 15.69 -20.76
C GLN A 221 13.72 15.23 -19.70
N PRO A 222 13.43 13.92 -19.59
CA PRO A 222 12.60 13.40 -18.52
C PRO A 222 13.30 13.58 -17.17
N GLN A 223 12.51 13.81 -16.13
CA GLN A 223 12.97 13.77 -14.74
C GLN A 223 12.53 12.43 -14.14
N ASN A 224 13.48 11.57 -13.86
CA ASN A 224 13.21 10.27 -13.26
C ASN A 224 12.55 10.42 -11.89
N GLY A 225 11.79 9.40 -11.49
CA GLY A 225 11.18 9.35 -10.18
C GLY A 225 12.21 9.27 -9.05
N ASP A 226 11.78 9.73 -7.88
CA ASP A 226 12.62 9.78 -6.69
C ASP A 226 12.95 8.37 -6.19
N LYS A 227 14.16 8.17 -5.69
CA LYS A 227 14.56 6.98 -4.97
C LYS A 227 14.06 7.08 -3.52
N VAL A 228 13.42 6.05 -3.02
CA VAL A 228 12.82 6.00 -1.69
C VAL A 228 13.46 4.89 -0.87
N LEU A 229 14.04 5.24 0.29
CA LEU A 229 14.48 4.29 1.30
C LEU A 229 13.39 4.16 2.37
N LEU A 230 12.94 2.93 2.62
CA LEU A 230 11.96 2.63 3.66
C LEU A 230 12.62 2.41 5.02
N THR A 231 11.86 2.61 6.11
CA THR A 231 12.28 2.30 7.49
C THR A 231 12.33 0.81 7.79
N ILE A 232 11.85 -0.01 6.86
CA ILE A 232 11.73 -1.46 6.98
C ILE A 232 13.12 -2.11 7.09
N ASN A 233 13.24 -3.03 8.05
CA ASN A 233 14.38 -3.94 8.16
C ASN A 233 14.00 -5.27 7.48
N LEU A 234 14.74 -5.67 6.46
CA LEU A 234 14.43 -6.85 5.65
C LEU A 234 14.53 -8.16 6.43
N GLY A 235 15.46 -8.26 7.35
CA GLY A 235 15.60 -9.42 8.22
C GLY A 235 14.37 -9.60 9.12
N MET A 236 13.91 -8.52 9.77
CA MET A 236 12.68 -8.53 10.56
C MET A 236 11.46 -8.84 9.69
N GLN A 237 11.34 -8.19 8.52
CA GLN A 237 10.21 -8.37 7.60
C GLN A 237 10.10 -9.81 7.12
N SER A 238 11.21 -10.38 6.64
CA SER A 238 11.24 -11.76 6.12
C SER A 238 10.90 -12.80 7.18
N GLN A 239 11.45 -12.65 8.39
CA GLN A 239 11.16 -13.56 9.49
C GLN A 239 9.72 -13.41 9.99
N MET A 240 9.20 -12.17 10.08
CA MET A 240 7.80 -11.92 10.41
C MET A 240 6.87 -12.62 9.42
N GLU A 241 7.08 -12.45 8.10
CA GLU A 241 6.25 -13.10 7.08
C GLU A 241 6.28 -14.63 7.18
N LYS A 242 7.44 -15.20 7.49
CA LYS A 242 7.55 -16.64 7.72
C LYS A 242 6.75 -17.08 8.95
N ILE A 243 6.88 -16.37 10.07
CA ILE A 243 6.11 -16.66 11.30
C ILE A 243 4.61 -16.59 11.01
N LEU A 244 4.15 -15.52 10.32
CA LEU A 244 2.74 -15.37 9.97
C LEU A 244 2.26 -16.49 9.04
N ALA A 245 3.06 -16.90 8.06
CA ALA A 245 2.71 -17.97 7.14
C ALA A 245 2.58 -19.32 7.84
N ASP A 246 3.48 -19.63 8.77
CA ASP A 246 3.48 -20.87 9.52
C ASP A 246 2.31 -20.92 10.50
N GLU A 247 2.04 -19.83 11.24
CA GLU A 247 0.94 -19.75 12.19
C GLU A 247 -0.43 -19.72 11.50
N TYR A 248 -0.56 -19.04 10.35
CA TYR A 248 -1.78 -19.05 9.52
C TYR A 248 -2.19 -20.49 9.13
N LYS A 249 -1.21 -21.32 8.71
CA LYS A 249 -1.47 -22.73 8.36
C LYS A 249 -1.87 -23.54 9.58
N LYS A 250 -1.19 -23.31 10.70
CA LYS A 250 -1.42 -24.03 11.97
C LYS A 250 -2.80 -23.71 12.54
N THR A 251 -3.17 -22.43 12.56
CA THR A 251 -4.44 -21.95 13.14
C THR A 251 -5.61 -21.98 12.15
N LYS A 252 -5.35 -22.18 10.85
CA LYS A 252 -6.37 -22.13 9.79
C LYS A 252 -7.15 -20.81 9.80
N SER A 253 -6.50 -19.73 10.09
CA SER A 253 -7.08 -18.39 10.18
C SER A 253 -7.61 -17.91 8.82
N GLN A 254 -8.52 -16.94 8.83
CA GLN A 254 -8.96 -16.26 7.60
C GLN A 254 -8.02 -15.13 7.19
N GLY A 255 -7.28 -14.57 8.14
CA GLY A 255 -6.26 -13.53 7.93
C GLY A 255 -5.37 -13.42 9.16
N LEU A 256 -4.14 -13.01 8.97
CA LEU A 256 -3.18 -12.77 10.05
C LEU A 256 -2.32 -11.56 9.69
N SER A 257 -2.22 -10.60 10.58
CA SER A 257 -1.42 -9.39 10.38
C SER A 257 -0.61 -9.05 11.62
N ALA A 258 0.58 -8.48 11.42
CA ALA A 258 1.43 -8.00 12.49
C ALA A 258 2.20 -6.74 12.07
N VAL A 259 2.49 -5.90 13.06
CA VAL A 259 3.32 -4.69 12.89
C VAL A 259 4.31 -4.58 14.04
N ILE A 260 5.54 -4.18 13.72
CA ILE A 260 6.60 -3.81 14.67
C ILE A 260 6.95 -2.34 14.45
N ILE A 261 6.80 -1.55 15.51
CA ILE A 261 7.09 -0.11 15.49
C ILE A 261 8.14 0.24 16.55
N ASP A 262 9.05 1.16 16.22
CA ASP A 262 9.93 1.80 17.20
C ASP A 262 9.12 2.90 17.94
N PRO A 263 8.88 2.74 19.25
CA PRO A 263 8.06 3.68 20.02
C PRO A 263 8.69 5.06 20.17
N ASN A 264 10.01 5.19 20.00
CA ASN A 264 10.76 6.42 20.24
C ASN A 264 10.92 7.29 18.98
N SER A 265 10.49 6.79 17.82
CA SER A 265 10.58 7.51 16.55
C SER A 265 9.28 7.45 15.72
N GLY A 266 8.47 6.40 15.88
CA GLY A 266 7.33 6.08 15.03
C GLY A 266 7.73 5.34 13.75
N GLN A 267 8.99 4.91 13.59
CA GLN A 267 9.42 4.09 12.46
C GLN A 267 8.74 2.73 12.48
N VAL A 268 8.09 2.36 11.38
CA VAL A 268 7.62 0.99 11.18
C VAL A 268 8.81 0.16 10.71
N LYS A 269 9.20 -0.84 11.50
CA LYS A 269 10.36 -1.70 11.22
C LYS A 269 10.02 -2.96 10.45
N ALA A 270 8.82 -3.49 10.66
CA ALA A 270 8.24 -4.56 9.87
C ALA A 270 6.71 -4.48 9.92
N MET A 271 6.05 -4.89 8.84
CA MET A 271 4.60 -4.84 8.70
C MET A 271 4.19 -5.89 7.66
N ALA A 272 3.45 -6.91 8.08
CA ALA A 272 3.15 -8.04 7.22
C ALA A 272 1.73 -8.56 7.41
N ASN A 273 1.23 -9.23 6.36
CA ASN A 273 -0.09 -9.85 6.33
C ASN A 273 -0.02 -11.22 5.65
N TYR A 274 -0.91 -12.12 6.03
CA TYR A 274 -1.08 -13.39 5.35
C TYR A 274 -2.59 -13.68 5.20
N PRO A 275 -3.08 -14.17 4.04
CA PRO A 275 -2.31 -14.60 2.87
C PRO A 275 -1.63 -13.44 2.11
N THR A 276 -0.57 -13.77 1.36
CA THR A 276 0.21 -12.83 0.56
C THR A 276 0.12 -13.14 -0.93
N TYR A 277 0.74 -12.32 -1.79
CA TYR A 277 0.76 -12.49 -3.25
C TYR A 277 2.13 -12.10 -3.83
N ASP A 278 2.40 -12.49 -5.08
CA ASP A 278 3.55 -12.03 -5.85
C ASP A 278 3.19 -10.77 -6.65
N PRO A 279 3.78 -9.59 -6.37
CA PRO A 279 3.50 -8.37 -7.11
C PRO A 279 3.86 -8.44 -8.60
N SER A 280 4.79 -9.32 -8.98
CA SER A 280 5.14 -9.55 -10.39
C SER A 280 4.00 -10.22 -11.17
N ASN A 281 3.11 -10.93 -10.48
CA ASN A 281 2.02 -11.75 -11.03
C ASN A 281 0.64 -11.30 -10.52
N TYR A 282 0.48 -10.03 -10.13
CA TYR A 282 -0.76 -9.49 -9.55
C TYR A 282 -2.02 -9.79 -10.37
N SER A 283 -1.91 -9.87 -11.71
CA SER A 283 -3.03 -10.16 -12.61
C SER A 283 -3.60 -11.59 -12.47
N GLN A 284 -2.90 -12.50 -11.82
CA GLN A 284 -3.34 -13.88 -11.58
C GLN A 284 -4.07 -14.03 -10.22
N VAL A 285 -4.10 -12.99 -9.40
CA VAL A 285 -4.77 -13.01 -8.09
C VAL A 285 -6.27 -12.96 -8.28
N SER A 286 -6.96 -13.99 -7.80
CA SER A 286 -8.42 -14.11 -7.93
C SER A 286 -9.20 -13.27 -6.90
N ASN A 287 -8.63 -13.06 -5.70
CA ASN A 287 -9.25 -12.27 -4.63
C ASN A 287 -8.50 -10.95 -4.41
N PRO A 288 -9.02 -9.81 -4.88
CA PRO A 288 -8.37 -8.51 -4.74
C PRO A 288 -8.13 -8.07 -3.28
N LYS A 289 -8.86 -8.60 -2.31
CA LYS A 289 -8.65 -8.28 -0.89
C LYS A 289 -7.22 -8.61 -0.42
N VAL A 290 -6.56 -9.58 -1.06
CA VAL A 290 -5.16 -9.95 -0.76
C VAL A 290 -4.16 -8.81 -1.04
N PHE A 291 -4.53 -7.83 -1.86
CA PHE A 291 -3.67 -6.66 -2.13
C PHE A 291 -3.66 -5.65 -0.98
N GLU A 292 -4.69 -5.66 -0.14
CA GLU A 292 -4.82 -4.72 0.95
C GLU A 292 -3.84 -5.05 2.08
N ASN A 293 -3.26 -4.00 2.66
CA ASN A 293 -2.45 -4.14 3.86
C ASN A 293 -3.34 -4.11 5.10
N GLY A 294 -3.67 -5.29 5.64
CA GLY A 294 -4.58 -5.43 6.78
C GLY A 294 -4.11 -4.72 8.04
N THR A 295 -2.80 -4.45 8.19
CA THR A 295 -2.29 -3.72 9.36
C THR A 295 -2.79 -2.27 9.40
N VAL A 296 -3.22 -1.70 8.27
CA VAL A 296 -3.74 -0.33 8.15
C VAL A 296 -5.18 -0.27 7.61
N SER A 297 -5.65 -1.31 6.93
CA SER A 297 -6.98 -1.32 6.30
C SER A 297 -8.02 -2.11 7.06
N GLU A 298 -7.61 -3.13 7.84
CA GLU A 298 -8.52 -4.02 8.55
C GLU A 298 -8.73 -3.57 10.00
N ALA A 299 -9.75 -2.74 10.20
CA ALA A 299 -10.16 -2.32 11.54
C ALA A 299 -11.14 -3.34 12.12
N ILE A 300 -10.79 -3.93 13.26
CA ILE A 300 -11.63 -4.87 14.00
C ILE A 300 -11.78 -4.42 15.46
N GLU A 301 -12.65 -5.07 16.19
CA GLU A 301 -12.70 -4.93 17.64
C GLU A 301 -11.43 -5.53 18.26
N PRO A 302 -10.59 -4.71 18.95
CA PRO A 302 -9.29 -5.17 19.46
C PRO A 302 -9.40 -6.10 20.66
N GLY A 303 -10.62 -6.23 21.25
CA GLY A 303 -10.84 -7.00 22.46
C GLY A 303 -10.00 -6.49 23.62
N SER A 304 -9.63 -7.38 24.51
CA SER A 304 -8.98 -7.05 25.79
C SER A 304 -7.60 -6.38 25.68
N THR A 305 -7.02 -6.24 24.50
CA THR A 305 -5.84 -5.37 24.31
C THR A 305 -6.17 -3.91 24.59
N MET A 306 -7.43 -3.49 24.41
CA MET A 306 -7.92 -2.16 24.75
C MET A 306 -7.79 -1.82 26.23
N LYS A 307 -7.78 -2.83 27.12
CA LYS A 307 -7.64 -2.63 28.57
C LYS A 307 -6.32 -1.96 28.94
N LEU A 308 -5.27 -2.11 28.13
CA LEU A 308 -4.02 -1.36 28.31
C LEU A 308 -4.25 0.15 28.22
N LEU A 309 -5.04 0.57 27.23
CA LEU A 309 -5.38 1.99 27.02
C LEU A 309 -6.33 2.49 28.12
N THR A 310 -7.31 1.67 28.53
CA THR A 310 -8.27 2.03 29.58
C THR A 310 -7.57 2.21 30.93
N THR A 311 -6.71 1.27 31.31
CA THR A 311 -5.91 1.34 32.53
C THR A 311 -4.98 2.56 32.50
N ALA A 312 -4.28 2.79 31.38
CA ALA A 312 -3.40 3.95 31.23
C ALA A 312 -4.17 5.28 31.38
N ALA A 313 -5.38 5.37 30.82
CA ALA A 313 -6.26 6.54 30.94
C ALA A 313 -6.72 6.75 32.39
N ALA A 314 -7.15 5.70 33.09
CA ALA A 314 -7.59 5.76 34.47
C ALA A 314 -6.44 6.16 35.41
N LEU A 315 -5.24 5.61 35.22
CA LEU A 315 -4.02 6.02 35.94
C LEU A 315 -3.67 7.48 35.66
N ASN A 316 -3.75 7.91 34.41
CA ASN A 316 -3.36 9.28 34.03
C ASN A 316 -4.37 10.34 34.52
N GLN A 317 -5.64 9.99 34.68
CA GLN A 317 -6.63 10.84 35.35
C GLN A 317 -6.48 10.86 36.88
N GLY A 318 -5.63 9.99 37.45
CA GLY A 318 -5.44 9.88 38.88
C GLY A 318 -6.65 9.29 39.62
N VAL A 319 -7.58 8.64 38.90
CA VAL A 319 -8.76 7.99 39.54
C VAL A 319 -8.42 6.62 40.10
N ILE A 320 -7.29 6.05 39.67
CA ILE A 320 -6.66 4.86 40.26
C ILE A 320 -5.15 5.04 40.36
N THR A 321 -4.49 4.18 41.12
CA THR A 321 -3.02 4.05 41.19
C THR A 321 -2.61 2.62 40.81
N PRO A 322 -1.34 2.34 40.47
CA PRO A 322 -0.89 0.97 40.15
C PRO A 322 -1.14 -0.04 41.27
N THR A 323 -1.23 0.41 42.52
CA THR A 323 -1.46 -0.41 43.73
C THR A 323 -2.91 -0.43 44.18
N THR A 324 -3.81 0.24 43.44
CA THR A 324 -5.23 0.24 43.78
C THR A 324 -5.81 -1.16 43.72
N THR A 325 -6.65 -1.49 44.68
CA THR A 325 -7.47 -2.70 44.72
C THR A 325 -8.95 -2.31 44.66
N PHE A 326 -9.77 -3.15 44.06
CA PHE A 326 -11.21 -2.97 43.97
C PHE A 326 -11.94 -4.28 44.23
N TYR A 327 -13.18 -4.18 44.68
CA TYR A 327 -14.04 -5.36 44.78
C TYR A 327 -14.67 -5.62 43.44
N ASP A 328 -14.34 -6.75 42.86
CA ASP A 328 -14.96 -7.26 41.62
C ASP A 328 -16.20 -8.06 42.02
N PRO A 329 -17.41 -7.66 41.57
CA PRO A 329 -18.63 -8.36 41.86
C PRO A 329 -18.91 -9.59 40.94
N ALA A 330 -17.96 -9.93 40.05
CA ALA A 330 -18.04 -10.91 38.98
C ALA A 330 -19.05 -10.56 37.86
N HIS A 331 -19.91 -9.57 38.04
CA HIS A 331 -20.79 -9.04 37.01
C HIS A 331 -21.23 -7.60 37.32
N TRP A 332 -21.45 -6.82 36.28
CA TRP A 332 -22.13 -5.53 36.35
C TRP A 332 -23.40 -5.56 35.50
N VAL A 333 -24.47 -4.92 36.00
CA VAL A 333 -25.68 -4.66 35.18
C VAL A 333 -25.60 -3.23 34.65
N VAL A 334 -25.46 -3.08 33.35
CA VAL A 334 -25.37 -1.77 32.67
C VAL A 334 -26.46 -1.70 31.59
N ASP A 335 -27.33 -0.71 31.68
CA ASP A 335 -28.49 -0.53 30.80
C ASP A 335 -29.35 -1.80 30.65
N GLY A 336 -29.46 -2.63 31.71
CA GLY A 336 -30.22 -3.87 31.76
C GLY A 336 -29.53 -5.12 31.22
N PHE A 337 -28.26 -5.02 30.84
CA PHE A 337 -27.42 -6.14 30.34
C PHE A 337 -26.32 -6.49 31.32
N ASN A 338 -26.01 -7.77 31.41
CA ASN A 338 -24.90 -8.26 32.25
C ASN A 338 -23.58 -8.14 31.50
N ILE A 339 -22.56 -7.55 32.16
CA ILE A 339 -21.17 -7.64 31.78
C ILE A 339 -20.52 -8.62 32.75
N THR A 340 -19.96 -9.69 32.25
CA THR A 340 -19.35 -10.77 33.03
C THR A 340 -17.89 -10.99 32.59
N ASP A 341 -17.15 -11.61 33.48
CA ASP A 341 -15.83 -12.18 33.20
C ASP A 341 -15.98 -13.66 32.78
N ILE A 342 -14.87 -14.30 32.51
CA ILE A 342 -14.81 -15.73 32.23
C ILE A 342 -15.04 -16.50 33.53
N GLU A 343 -15.80 -17.59 33.51
CA GLU A 343 -16.14 -18.40 34.71
C GLU A 343 -14.89 -18.87 35.49
N GLU A 344 -13.78 -19.11 34.80
CA GLU A 344 -12.51 -19.56 35.35
C GLU A 344 -11.80 -18.50 36.21
N ASP A 345 -12.22 -17.23 36.14
CA ASP A 345 -11.61 -16.09 36.85
C ASP A 345 -11.98 -16.04 38.37
N GLY A 346 -12.75 -17.00 38.85
CA GLY A 346 -12.89 -17.29 40.28
C GLY A 346 -13.91 -16.48 41.06
N GLY A 347 -14.86 -15.81 40.41
CA GLY A 347 -16.02 -15.16 41.02
C GLY A 347 -15.72 -13.88 41.82
N ALA A 348 -16.70 -13.40 42.58
CA ALA A 348 -16.61 -12.12 43.29
C ALA A 348 -15.51 -12.09 44.35
N ARG A 349 -14.57 -11.16 44.25
CA ARG A 349 -13.44 -11.00 45.17
C ARG A 349 -12.73 -9.64 44.99
N VAL A 350 -11.81 -9.35 45.93
CA VAL A 350 -10.93 -8.20 45.78
C VAL A 350 -9.84 -8.50 44.76
N GLN A 351 -9.68 -7.61 43.80
CA GLN A 351 -8.71 -7.67 42.73
C GLN A 351 -7.77 -6.46 42.73
N SER A 352 -6.57 -6.62 42.20
CA SER A 352 -5.62 -5.53 41.94
C SER A 352 -5.68 -5.13 40.46
N ILE A 353 -5.07 -3.98 40.09
CA ILE A 353 -4.92 -3.57 38.70
C ILE A 353 -4.08 -4.60 37.89
N ALA A 354 -3.04 -5.17 38.52
CA ALA A 354 -2.26 -6.23 37.91
C ALA A 354 -3.11 -7.49 37.61
N SER A 355 -3.96 -7.91 38.61
CA SER A 355 -4.90 -9.03 38.41
C SER A 355 -5.95 -8.74 37.33
N LEU A 356 -6.48 -7.51 37.27
CA LEU A 356 -7.41 -7.05 36.22
C LEU A 356 -6.82 -7.31 34.83
N LEU A 357 -5.58 -6.89 34.61
CA LEU A 357 -4.91 -7.08 33.31
C LEU A 357 -4.58 -8.56 33.06
N ASN A 358 -4.08 -9.28 34.06
CA ASN A 358 -3.70 -10.68 33.94
C ASN A 358 -4.90 -11.57 33.63
N LEU A 359 -5.94 -11.51 34.47
CA LEU A 359 -7.19 -12.29 34.31
C LEU A 359 -8.10 -11.70 33.22
N SER A 360 -7.74 -10.57 32.67
CA SER A 360 -8.48 -9.93 31.59
C SER A 360 -9.94 -9.58 31.96
N LEU A 361 -10.16 -9.05 33.18
CA LEU A 361 -11.50 -8.80 33.70
C LEU A 361 -12.23 -7.70 32.92
N ASN A 362 -13.37 -8.03 32.33
CA ASN A 362 -14.27 -7.07 31.69
C ASN A 362 -14.95 -6.19 32.74
N THR A 363 -15.29 -6.80 33.87
CA THR A 363 -15.83 -6.10 35.05
C THR A 363 -14.85 -5.09 35.58
N GLY A 364 -13.54 -5.40 35.58
CA GLY A 364 -12.48 -4.52 35.99
C GLY A 364 -12.32 -3.31 35.06
N ALA A 365 -12.28 -3.50 33.75
CA ALA A 365 -12.22 -2.40 32.78
C ALA A 365 -13.50 -1.52 32.84
N THR A 366 -14.65 -2.13 33.01
CA THR A 366 -15.92 -1.41 33.26
C THR A 366 -15.85 -0.57 34.52
N TRP A 367 -15.26 -1.13 35.61
CA TRP A 367 -15.04 -0.41 36.86
C TRP A 367 -14.08 0.77 36.68
N GLU A 368 -12.97 0.60 35.94
CA GLU A 368 -12.07 1.72 35.61
C GLU A 368 -12.81 2.86 34.90
N LEU A 369 -13.67 2.54 33.92
CA LEU A 369 -14.53 3.53 33.28
C LEU A 369 -15.49 4.19 34.27
N MET A 370 -16.09 3.44 35.21
CA MET A 370 -16.94 4.00 36.26
C MET A 370 -16.16 4.99 37.14
N GLN A 371 -14.88 4.70 37.48
CA GLN A 371 -14.06 5.64 38.27
C GLN A 371 -13.85 6.96 37.55
N MET A 372 -13.68 6.98 36.24
CA MET A 372 -13.60 8.22 35.44
C MET A 372 -14.87 9.09 35.59
N GLY A 373 -16.00 8.47 35.91
CA GLY A 373 -17.30 9.13 36.16
C GLY A 373 -17.62 9.44 37.64
N GLY A 374 -16.73 9.08 38.56
CA GLY A 374 -16.95 9.19 40.00
C GLY A 374 -17.74 8.00 40.57
N GLY A 375 -17.54 6.80 40.05
CA GLY A 375 -18.13 5.53 40.50
C GLY A 375 -19.31 5.01 39.66
N GLN A 376 -19.61 5.65 38.53
CA GLN A 376 -20.68 5.21 37.62
C GLN A 376 -20.41 5.61 36.17
N ILE A 377 -21.01 4.88 35.20
CA ILE A 377 -20.96 5.25 33.80
C ILE A 377 -22.01 6.36 33.54
N ASN A 378 -21.55 7.57 33.47
CA ASN A 378 -22.36 8.76 33.17
C ASN A 378 -21.72 9.55 32.02
N GLN A 379 -22.31 10.71 31.64
CA GLN A 379 -21.77 11.55 30.58
C GLN A 379 -20.31 11.93 30.82
N LYS A 380 -19.89 12.19 32.09
CA LYS A 380 -18.51 12.52 32.43
C LYS A 380 -17.56 11.37 32.10
N ALA A 381 -17.91 10.13 32.51
CA ALA A 381 -17.11 8.95 32.21
C ALA A 381 -16.97 8.74 30.70
N ARG A 382 -18.10 8.80 29.98
CA ARG A 382 -18.12 8.61 28.52
C ARG A 382 -17.29 9.67 27.79
N SER A 383 -17.46 10.95 28.16
CA SER A 383 -16.71 12.05 27.54
C SER A 383 -15.22 11.96 27.83
N ALA A 384 -14.83 11.61 29.07
CA ALA A 384 -13.45 11.45 29.47
C ALA A 384 -12.78 10.30 28.68
N TRP A 385 -13.44 9.15 28.60
CA TRP A 385 -12.91 8.01 27.84
C TRP A 385 -12.87 8.26 26.34
N TYR A 386 -13.89 8.92 25.79
CA TYR A 386 -13.90 9.35 24.39
C TYR A 386 -12.72 10.28 24.06
N ASP A 387 -12.46 11.25 24.93
CA ASP A 387 -11.33 12.17 24.78
C ASP A 387 -9.99 11.42 24.78
N TYR A 388 -9.80 10.45 25.67
CA TYR A 388 -8.61 9.60 25.65
C TYR A 388 -8.49 8.80 24.35
N MET A 389 -9.54 8.13 23.91
CA MET A 389 -9.51 7.35 22.67
C MET A 389 -9.15 8.22 21.46
N THR A 390 -9.76 9.40 21.33
CA THR A 390 -9.69 10.20 20.10
C THR A 390 -8.61 11.29 20.12
N ASN A 391 -8.35 11.92 21.26
CA ASN A 391 -7.45 13.06 21.37
C ASN A 391 -6.11 12.74 22.05
N HIS A 392 -6.04 11.66 22.83
CA HIS A 392 -4.79 11.17 23.40
C HIS A 392 -4.19 10.03 22.60
N PHE A 393 -4.93 8.94 22.41
CA PHE A 393 -4.47 7.76 21.67
C PHE A 393 -4.67 7.88 20.14
N LEU A 394 -5.35 8.92 19.68
CA LEU A 394 -5.61 9.24 18.27
C LEU A 394 -6.29 8.09 17.50
N LEU A 395 -7.13 7.29 18.17
CA LEU A 395 -7.97 6.28 17.54
C LEU A 395 -9.13 6.95 16.79
N GLY A 396 -9.74 6.22 15.84
CA GLY A 396 -10.86 6.73 15.05
C GLY A 396 -10.44 7.69 13.92
N GLN A 397 -9.15 7.78 13.60
CA GLN A 397 -8.59 8.58 12.53
C GLN A 397 -7.39 7.89 11.89
N ALA A 398 -7.15 8.17 10.60
CA ALA A 398 -5.99 7.63 9.90
C ALA A 398 -4.67 8.14 10.52
N THR A 399 -3.68 7.28 10.65
CA THR A 399 -2.35 7.66 11.17
C THR A 399 -1.57 8.51 10.17
N GLY A 400 -1.91 8.41 8.89
CA GLY A 400 -1.26 9.08 7.77
C GLY A 400 0.08 8.45 7.42
N VAL A 401 0.28 7.16 7.70
CA VAL A 401 1.41 6.37 7.21
C VAL A 401 1.39 6.31 5.67
N GLN A 402 2.53 6.15 5.03
CA GLN A 402 2.64 6.13 3.57
C GLN A 402 2.12 4.80 3.00
N GLN A 403 0.80 4.61 3.06
CA GLN A 403 0.07 3.50 2.47
C GLN A 403 -1.06 4.03 1.58
N GLY A 404 -1.50 3.26 0.58
CA GLY A 404 -2.50 3.71 -0.39
C GLY A 404 -3.88 3.97 0.22
N TYR A 405 -4.31 3.10 1.10
CA TYR A 405 -5.56 3.21 1.85
C TYR A 405 -5.32 2.88 3.31
N GLU A 406 -5.93 3.65 4.18
CA GLU A 406 -5.90 3.46 5.62
C GLU A 406 -7.31 3.63 6.20
N SER A 407 -7.77 2.65 6.98
CA SER A 407 -9.06 2.73 7.67
C SER A 407 -8.95 3.67 8.87
N PRO A 408 -9.87 4.62 9.04
CA PRO A 408 -9.91 5.45 10.25
C PRO A 408 -10.38 4.66 11.49
N GLY A 409 -10.96 3.47 11.31
CA GLY A 409 -11.64 2.77 12.41
C GLY A 409 -12.99 3.42 12.77
N LEU A 410 -13.52 3.06 13.94
CA LEU A 410 -14.79 3.57 14.44
C LEU A 410 -14.75 3.72 15.96
N ILE A 411 -15.02 4.93 16.45
CA ILE A 411 -15.18 5.22 17.89
C ILE A 411 -16.58 5.83 18.10
N PRO A 412 -17.44 5.23 18.93
CA PRO A 412 -18.79 5.76 19.18
C PRO A 412 -18.73 7.10 19.92
N LYS A 413 -19.59 8.07 19.51
CA LYS A 413 -19.66 9.39 20.14
C LYS A 413 -20.35 9.33 21.50
N PRO A 414 -19.92 10.11 22.50
CA PRO A 414 -20.43 10.05 23.87
C PRO A 414 -21.79 10.71 24.07
N GLU A 415 -22.22 11.59 23.15
CA GLU A 415 -23.47 12.36 23.26
C GLU A 415 -24.71 11.59 22.78
N ASN A 416 -24.55 10.41 22.20
CA ASN A 416 -25.70 9.57 21.84
C ASN A 416 -26.51 9.23 23.10
N ASN A 417 -27.68 9.87 23.26
CA ASN A 417 -28.60 9.62 24.36
C ASN A 417 -29.56 8.46 24.10
N GLY A 418 -29.17 7.54 23.18
CA GLY A 418 -29.93 6.33 22.88
C GLY A 418 -29.92 5.33 24.03
N ALA A 419 -30.95 4.45 24.08
CA ALA A 419 -30.94 3.32 24.99
C ALA A 419 -29.65 2.47 24.73
N GLY A 420 -28.99 2.04 25.81
CA GLY A 420 -27.79 1.22 25.72
C GLY A 420 -26.46 1.98 25.52
N ILE A 421 -26.42 3.30 25.62
CA ILE A 421 -25.16 4.07 25.43
C ILE A 421 -24.14 3.76 26.53
N ASN A 422 -24.57 3.54 27.78
CA ASN A 422 -23.63 3.19 28.86
C ASN A 422 -23.07 1.78 28.66
N LEU A 423 -23.90 0.83 28.19
CA LEU A 423 -23.45 -0.50 27.81
C LEU A 423 -22.42 -0.42 26.65
N THR A 424 -22.72 0.37 25.62
CA THR A 424 -21.78 0.59 24.52
C THR A 424 -20.43 1.10 25.04
N TYR A 425 -20.45 2.08 25.94
CA TYR A 425 -19.21 2.63 26.51
C TYR A 425 -18.49 1.67 27.46
N ALA A 426 -19.23 0.87 28.23
CA ALA A 426 -18.63 -0.22 29.00
C ALA A 426 -17.92 -1.20 28.06
N ASN A 427 -18.54 -1.59 26.96
CA ASN A 427 -17.93 -2.49 25.97
C ASN A 427 -16.66 -1.88 25.34
N THR A 428 -16.62 -0.57 25.08
CA THR A 428 -15.41 0.08 24.56
C THR A 428 -14.22 0.00 25.51
N SER A 429 -14.46 -0.05 26.83
CA SER A 429 -13.37 -0.13 27.83
C SER A 429 -12.60 -1.46 27.77
N PHE A 430 -13.22 -2.53 27.26
CA PHE A 430 -12.56 -3.81 27.04
C PHE A 430 -12.45 -4.23 25.58
N GLY A 431 -12.67 -3.26 24.64
CA GLY A 431 -12.34 -3.39 23.23
C GLY A 431 -13.42 -4.02 22.36
N GLN A 432 -14.69 -3.93 22.76
CA GLN A 432 -15.84 -4.19 21.91
C GLN A 432 -16.56 -2.88 21.56
N ALA A 433 -17.40 -2.87 20.54
CA ALA A 433 -18.08 -1.69 20.03
C ALA A 433 -17.14 -0.56 19.54
N VAL A 434 -15.87 -0.85 19.29
CA VAL A 434 -14.87 0.03 18.65
C VAL A 434 -14.17 -0.75 17.54
N LEU A 435 -13.77 -0.07 16.46
CA LEU A 435 -12.99 -0.68 15.39
C LEU A 435 -11.64 0.04 15.27
N VAL A 436 -10.55 -0.69 15.37
CA VAL A 436 -9.18 -0.16 15.39
C VAL A 436 -8.27 -1.04 14.53
N THR A 437 -7.35 -0.42 13.80
CA THR A 437 -6.35 -1.16 13.02
C THR A 437 -5.15 -1.57 13.90
N PRO A 438 -4.39 -2.62 13.50
CA PRO A 438 -3.14 -2.98 14.19
C PRO A 438 -2.18 -1.82 14.34
N LEU A 439 -2.02 -0.97 13.32
CA LEU A 439 -1.11 0.18 13.39
C LEU A 439 -1.59 1.26 14.35
N GLN A 440 -2.90 1.52 14.42
CA GLN A 440 -3.46 2.46 15.40
C GLN A 440 -3.19 1.98 16.83
N MET A 441 -3.44 0.68 17.11
CA MET A 441 -3.12 0.09 18.42
C MET A 441 -1.61 0.20 18.73
N ALA A 442 -0.75 -0.17 17.79
CA ALA A 442 0.71 -0.12 17.98
C ALA A 442 1.20 1.31 18.27
N ALA A 443 0.65 2.32 17.59
CA ALA A 443 1.03 3.71 17.81
C ALA A 443 0.53 4.25 19.16
N ALA A 444 -0.68 3.85 19.60
CA ALA A 444 -1.23 4.19 20.90
C ALA A 444 -0.43 3.54 22.03
N ASP A 445 -0.14 2.24 21.92
CA ASP A 445 0.69 1.51 22.90
C ASP A 445 2.12 2.06 22.94
N ALA A 446 2.71 2.41 21.79
CA ALA A 446 4.01 3.06 21.72
C ALA A 446 4.02 4.38 22.52
N ALA A 447 2.97 5.19 22.40
CA ALA A 447 2.87 6.44 23.15
C ALA A 447 2.71 6.22 24.66
N ILE A 448 2.03 5.15 25.09
CA ILE A 448 1.96 4.79 26.51
C ILE A 448 3.32 4.36 27.04
N LEU A 449 4.13 3.67 26.25
CA LEU A 449 5.34 2.98 26.69
C LEU A 449 6.63 3.82 26.55
N ASN A 450 6.57 4.99 25.88
CA ASN A 450 7.73 5.86 25.62
C ASN A 450 7.77 7.15 26.44
N GLY A 451 7.00 7.23 27.52
CA GLY A 451 6.89 8.44 28.35
C GLY A 451 5.80 9.41 27.93
N GLY A 452 4.85 9.00 27.07
CA GLY A 452 3.67 9.78 26.72
C GLY A 452 3.78 10.60 25.43
N THR A 453 4.66 10.24 24.51
CA THR A 453 4.82 10.95 23.23
C THR A 453 4.27 10.13 22.07
N TYR A 454 3.23 10.64 21.39
CA TYR A 454 2.72 10.01 20.17
C TYR A 454 3.51 10.52 18.96
N TYR A 455 4.29 9.64 18.36
CA TYR A 455 4.96 9.87 17.08
C TYR A 455 4.07 9.44 15.94
N LYS A 456 4.05 10.23 14.85
CA LYS A 456 3.39 9.82 13.61
C LYS A 456 4.08 8.57 13.06
N PRO A 457 3.38 7.45 12.86
CA PRO A 457 3.96 6.29 12.18
C PRO A 457 4.42 6.65 10.77
N TYR A 458 5.56 6.14 10.33
CA TYR A 458 6.05 6.37 8.97
C TYR A 458 6.89 5.21 8.43
N LEU A 459 6.88 5.11 7.09
CA LEU A 459 7.58 4.08 6.32
C LEU A 459 8.75 4.65 5.49
N VAL A 460 8.75 5.93 5.18
CA VAL A 460 9.79 6.56 4.36
C VAL A 460 10.88 7.12 5.25
N ASP A 461 12.08 6.52 5.19
CA ASP A 461 13.26 7.00 5.90
C ASP A 461 13.94 8.15 5.14
N GLN A 462 14.15 7.94 3.83
CA GLN A 462 14.83 8.93 2.99
C GLN A 462 14.20 8.99 1.60
N VAL A 463 14.27 10.18 0.99
CA VAL A 463 13.91 10.40 -0.41
C VAL A 463 15.11 11.07 -1.09
N THR A 464 15.60 10.49 -2.19
CA THR A 464 16.63 11.10 -3.05
C THR A 464 16.00 11.46 -4.38
N ASP A 465 15.96 12.75 -4.70
CA ASP A 465 15.37 13.26 -5.95
C ASP A 465 16.26 12.99 -7.18
N SER A 466 15.74 13.30 -8.36
CA SER A 466 16.45 13.11 -9.63
C SER A 466 17.74 13.95 -9.76
N SER A 467 17.95 14.97 -8.92
CA SER A 467 19.18 15.74 -8.85
C SER A 467 20.24 15.12 -7.94
N GLY A 468 19.89 14.06 -7.20
CA GLY A 468 20.75 13.41 -6.21
C GLY A 468 20.67 14.02 -4.81
N LYS A 469 19.79 14.99 -4.57
CA LYS A 469 19.58 15.57 -3.25
C LYS A 469 18.77 14.63 -2.37
N THR A 470 19.34 14.24 -1.23
CA THR A 470 18.68 13.38 -0.25
C THR A 470 18.01 14.21 0.86
N THR A 471 16.78 13.86 1.16
CA THR A 471 16.01 14.39 2.29
C THR A 471 15.71 13.25 3.25
N VAL A 472 16.16 13.37 4.51
CA VAL A 472 15.90 12.38 5.58
C VAL A 472 14.63 12.77 6.31
N THR A 473 13.75 11.80 6.52
CA THR A 473 12.54 11.98 7.33
C THR A 473 12.93 12.04 8.81
N LYS A 474 12.47 13.06 9.50
CA LYS A 474 12.65 13.17 10.95
C LYS A 474 11.40 12.67 11.67
N PRO A 475 11.53 12.02 12.85
CA PRO A 475 10.40 11.68 13.69
C PRO A 475 9.50 12.89 13.94
N LYS A 476 8.21 12.73 13.68
CA LYS A 476 7.22 13.79 13.86
C LYS A 476 6.37 13.53 15.09
N VAL A 477 6.53 14.34 16.12
CA VAL A 477 5.64 14.35 17.29
C VAL A 477 4.28 14.93 16.87
N VAL A 478 3.22 14.16 17.06
CA VAL A 478 1.83 14.58 16.83
C VAL A 478 1.20 15.08 18.11
N LYS A 479 1.41 14.35 19.20
CA LYS A 479 0.86 14.67 20.54
C LYS A 479 1.92 14.42 21.60
N LYS A 480 2.05 15.32 22.54
CA LYS A 480 2.78 15.13 23.81
C LYS A 480 1.77 14.92 24.93
N ASP A 481 2.25 14.39 26.02
CA ASP A 481 1.46 14.19 27.22
C ASP A 481 0.20 13.35 26.98
N VAL A 482 0.35 12.31 26.13
CA VAL A 482 -0.67 11.26 25.93
C VAL A 482 -1.01 10.62 27.26
N VAL A 483 0.03 10.27 28.00
CA VAL A 483 0.04 9.93 29.43
C VAL A 483 1.26 10.59 30.07
N SER A 484 1.26 10.71 31.41
CA SER A 484 2.45 11.20 32.12
C SER A 484 3.59 10.16 32.09
N PRO A 485 4.86 10.58 32.20
CA PRO A 485 5.99 9.65 32.30
C PRO A 485 5.85 8.65 33.46
N GLN A 486 5.20 9.04 34.55
CA GLN A 486 4.93 8.18 35.70
C GLN A 486 3.95 7.05 35.35
N VAL A 487 2.91 7.35 34.58
CA VAL A 487 1.97 6.35 34.07
C VAL A 487 2.67 5.39 33.10
N SER A 488 3.48 5.92 32.19
CA SER A 488 4.29 5.11 31.28
C SER A 488 5.18 4.10 32.06
N GLN A 489 5.90 4.58 33.08
CA GLN A 489 6.73 3.73 33.94
C GLN A 489 5.90 2.70 34.71
N ALA A 490 4.67 3.00 35.10
CA ALA A 490 3.78 2.08 35.81
C ALA A 490 3.19 0.99 34.89
N MET A 491 2.94 1.30 33.63
CA MET A 491 2.36 0.35 32.67
C MET A 491 3.33 -0.79 32.32
N ILE A 492 4.62 -0.53 32.23
CA ILE A 492 5.64 -1.53 31.87
C ILE A 492 5.59 -2.73 32.81
N PRO A 493 5.77 -2.61 34.16
CA PRO A 493 5.73 -3.75 35.07
C PRO A 493 4.34 -4.42 35.13
N LEU A 494 3.24 -3.69 34.90
CA LEU A 494 1.90 -4.29 34.81
C LEU A 494 1.80 -5.24 33.62
N MET A 495 2.34 -4.87 32.46
CA MET A 495 2.36 -5.70 31.27
C MET A 495 3.36 -6.86 31.37
N GLU A 496 4.52 -6.65 32.00
CA GLU A 496 5.50 -7.71 32.30
C GLU A 496 4.88 -8.78 33.23
N TYR A 497 4.11 -8.34 34.24
CA TYR A 497 3.41 -9.24 35.16
C TYR A 497 2.45 -10.19 34.40
N VAL A 498 1.71 -9.71 33.42
CA VAL A 498 0.83 -10.55 32.59
C VAL A 498 1.62 -11.65 31.87
N VAL A 499 2.73 -11.31 31.22
CA VAL A 499 3.59 -12.29 30.52
C VAL A 499 4.16 -13.31 31.51
N GLN A 500 4.61 -12.85 32.68
CA GLN A 500 5.13 -13.73 33.71
C GLN A 500 4.08 -14.70 34.24
N GLN A 501 2.85 -14.24 34.51
CA GLN A 501 1.77 -15.11 35.00
C GLN A 501 1.38 -16.14 33.93
N HIS A 502 1.15 -15.72 32.69
CA HIS A 502 0.84 -16.64 31.60
C HIS A 502 1.93 -17.73 31.42
N ARG A 503 3.22 -17.36 31.59
CA ARG A 503 4.30 -18.36 31.60
C ARG A 503 4.13 -19.38 32.72
N LEU A 504 3.75 -18.93 33.93
CA LEU A 504 3.49 -19.81 35.07
C LEU A 504 2.27 -20.68 34.89
N ASP A 505 1.26 -20.19 34.14
CA ASP A 505 0.02 -20.91 33.78
C ASP A 505 0.22 -21.94 32.65
N GLY A 506 1.48 -22.16 32.22
CA GLY A 506 1.82 -23.23 31.29
C GLY A 506 2.16 -22.80 29.87
N PHE A 507 2.08 -21.51 29.54
CA PHE A 507 2.51 -20.98 28.23
C PHE A 507 4.04 -20.86 28.17
N SER A 508 4.74 -22.01 28.14
CA SER A 508 6.20 -22.10 28.25
C SER A 508 6.98 -21.36 27.16
N TYR A 509 6.36 -21.08 26.02
CA TYR A 509 6.95 -20.29 24.95
C TYR A 509 7.15 -18.80 25.32
N LEU A 510 6.51 -18.31 26.40
CA LEU A 510 6.74 -16.98 26.97
C LEU A 510 7.97 -16.92 27.92
N ASN A 511 8.88 -17.87 27.81
CA ASN A 511 10.08 -17.89 28.61
C ASN A 511 11.19 -17.05 27.98
N PHE A 512 11.28 -15.80 28.40
CA PHE A 512 12.31 -14.86 27.96
C PHE A 512 13.43 -14.74 29.01
N SER A 513 14.65 -14.43 28.52
CA SER A 513 15.77 -14.14 29.43
C SER A 513 15.47 -12.91 30.29
N PRO A 514 15.80 -12.93 31.60
CA PRO A 514 15.64 -11.77 32.48
C PRO A 514 16.40 -10.51 32.06
N SER A 515 17.37 -10.67 31.14
CA SER A 515 18.09 -9.54 30.55
C SER A 515 17.20 -8.70 29.61
N TYR A 516 16.00 -9.16 29.30
CA TYR A 516 15.05 -8.42 28.45
C TYR A 516 13.77 -8.10 29.21
N SER A 517 13.15 -7.01 28.86
CA SER A 517 11.84 -6.57 29.31
C SER A 517 10.82 -6.95 28.23
N VAL A 518 9.90 -7.86 28.55
CA VAL A 518 8.84 -8.31 27.64
C VAL A 518 7.52 -8.26 28.38
N GLY A 519 6.58 -7.49 27.84
CA GLY A 519 5.25 -7.31 28.39
C GLY A 519 4.18 -7.36 27.32
N GLY A 520 2.94 -7.63 27.70
CA GLY A 520 1.86 -7.64 26.72
C GLY A 520 0.51 -8.07 27.28
N LYS A 521 -0.48 -8.09 26.38
CA LYS A 521 -1.87 -8.43 26.70
C LYS A 521 -2.52 -9.18 25.53
N THR A 522 -3.18 -10.27 25.84
CA THR A 522 -4.06 -11.00 24.92
C THR A 522 -5.39 -10.25 24.73
N GLY A 523 -5.97 -10.37 23.55
CA GLY A 523 -7.36 -9.97 23.29
C GLY A 523 -8.11 -11.06 22.54
N THR A 524 -9.34 -11.27 22.94
CA THR A 524 -10.30 -12.12 22.24
C THR A 524 -11.57 -11.30 22.05
N ALA A 525 -11.98 -11.12 20.82
CA ALA A 525 -13.20 -10.39 20.48
C ALA A 525 -14.12 -11.27 19.65
N GLN A 526 -15.40 -11.33 20.01
CA GLN A 526 -16.42 -11.98 19.18
C GLN A 526 -16.55 -11.25 17.84
N VAL A 527 -16.85 -11.97 16.79
CA VAL A 527 -17.06 -11.38 15.47
C VAL A 527 -18.48 -10.83 15.37
N ALA A 528 -18.59 -9.53 15.03
CA ALA A 528 -19.89 -8.89 14.87
C ALA A 528 -20.63 -9.42 13.63
N LYS A 529 -21.95 -9.63 13.74
CA LYS A 529 -22.84 -9.99 12.63
C LYS A 529 -23.21 -8.74 11.84
N PRO A 530 -23.33 -8.83 10.50
CA PRO A 530 -23.78 -7.70 9.67
C PRO A 530 -25.18 -7.17 10.05
N ALA A 531 -26.04 -8.03 10.61
CA ALA A 531 -27.38 -7.67 11.05
C ALA A 531 -27.45 -7.17 12.51
N GLY A 532 -26.31 -7.00 13.17
CA GLY A 532 -26.18 -6.68 14.60
C GLY A 532 -26.04 -7.89 15.50
N GLY A 533 -25.42 -7.69 16.69
CA GLY A 533 -25.02 -8.76 17.60
C GLY A 533 -23.73 -9.46 17.16
N TYR A 534 -23.44 -10.57 17.82
CA TYR A 534 -22.19 -11.31 17.64
C TYR A 534 -22.46 -12.77 17.23
N TYR A 535 -21.47 -13.38 16.55
CA TYR A 535 -21.44 -14.84 16.39
C TYR A 535 -21.02 -15.49 17.70
N ASP A 536 -21.62 -16.64 18.02
CA ASP A 536 -21.37 -17.32 19.30
C ASP A 536 -20.05 -18.11 19.29
N ASP A 537 -19.59 -18.51 18.09
CA ASP A 537 -18.47 -19.42 17.85
C ASP A 537 -17.36 -18.85 16.96
N GLU A 538 -17.46 -17.57 16.58
CA GLU A 538 -16.42 -16.90 15.79
C GLU A 538 -15.74 -15.80 16.59
N PHE A 539 -14.42 -15.87 16.70
CA PHE A 539 -13.61 -14.94 17.46
C PHE A 539 -12.40 -14.47 16.66
N ASN A 540 -12.00 -13.23 16.89
CA ASN A 540 -10.69 -12.73 16.49
C ASN A 540 -9.73 -12.81 17.68
N GLY A 541 -8.47 -13.20 17.44
CA GLY A 541 -7.43 -13.23 18.43
C GLY A 541 -6.46 -12.06 18.21
N THR A 542 -6.24 -11.26 19.25
CA THR A 542 -5.31 -10.14 19.18
C THR A 542 -4.24 -10.25 20.25
N TYR A 543 -3.10 -9.60 20.03
CA TYR A 543 -2.08 -9.41 21.03
C TYR A 543 -1.41 -8.05 20.84
N ALA A 544 -1.21 -7.32 21.93
CA ALA A 544 -0.47 -6.08 21.97
C ALA A 544 0.61 -6.17 23.04
N GLY A 545 1.86 -5.90 22.70
CA GLY A 545 2.96 -6.04 23.63
C GLY A 545 4.22 -5.33 23.18
N PHE A 546 5.26 -5.45 23.97
CA PHE A 546 6.54 -4.80 23.75
C PHE A 546 7.72 -5.72 24.07
N VAL A 547 8.86 -5.35 23.51
CA VAL A 547 10.16 -5.94 23.80
C VAL A 547 11.18 -4.80 23.99
N GLY A 548 12.07 -4.95 24.98
CA GLY A 548 13.15 -3.99 25.24
C GLY A 548 14.19 -4.51 26.21
N GLY A 549 15.05 -3.63 26.66
CA GLY A 549 16.03 -3.82 27.72
C GLY A 549 15.80 -2.82 28.85
N ASP A 550 16.72 -1.85 29.02
CA ASP A 550 16.55 -0.74 29.96
C ASP A 550 15.37 0.19 29.62
N HIS A 551 14.92 0.17 28.37
CA HIS A 551 13.75 0.87 27.86
C HIS A 551 13.05 0.04 26.78
N VAL A 552 11.81 0.38 26.46
CA VAL A 552 11.06 -0.28 25.39
C VAL A 552 11.67 0.10 24.05
N GLN A 553 12.02 -0.91 23.24
CA GLN A 553 12.67 -0.71 21.93
C GLN A 553 11.73 -1.01 20.78
N TYR A 554 10.80 -1.96 20.96
CA TYR A 554 9.79 -2.29 19.95
C TYR A 554 8.43 -2.54 20.58
N VAL A 555 7.39 -2.07 19.91
CA VAL A 555 6.00 -2.44 20.17
C VAL A 555 5.52 -3.33 19.04
N ILE A 556 4.84 -4.42 19.38
CA ILE A 556 4.35 -5.44 18.48
C ILE A 556 2.85 -5.59 18.69
N VAL A 557 2.08 -5.48 17.59
CA VAL A 557 0.65 -5.79 17.61
C VAL A 557 0.35 -6.85 16.56
N VAL A 558 -0.43 -7.85 16.95
CA VAL A 558 -0.84 -9.00 16.15
C VAL A 558 -2.35 -9.09 16.13
N TYR A 559 -2.94 -9.22 14.93
CA TYR A 559 -4.35 -9.53 14.74
C TYR A 559 -4.48 -10.83 13.95
N ASN A 560 -5.17 -11.80 14.54
CA ASN A 560 -5.47 -13.10 13.94
C ASN A 560 -6.98 -13.22 13.74
N ILE A 561 -7.40 -13.23 12.48
CA ILE A 561 -8.80 -13.17 12.08
C ILE A 561 -9.38 -14.58 12.03
N LYS A 562 -10.34 -14.82 12.90
CA LYS A 562 -11.07 -16.09 12.99
C LYS A 562 -10.15 -17.31 12.98
N PRO A 563 -9.20 -17.44 13.92
CA PRO A 563 -8.37 -18.63 14.02
C PRO A 563 -9.23 -19.84 14.38
N GLY A 564 -9.03 -20.95 13.69
CA GLY A 564 -9.67 -22.23 13.98
C GLY A 564 -8.98 -22.97 15.12
N VAL A 565 -8.77 -22.30 16.26
CA VAL A 565 -8.11 -22.88 17.44
C VAL A 565 -9.14 -23.24 18.51
N ALA A 566 -8.83 -24.27 19.31
CA ALA A 566 -9.59 -24.57 20.51
C ALA A 566 -9.26 -23.56 21.61
N GLY A 567 -10.24 -23.18 22.44
CA GLY A 567 -10.07 -22.22 23.53
C GLY A 567 -10.05 -20.76 23.04
N TYR A 568 -9.33 -19.90 23.78
CA TYR A 568 -9.35 -18.46 23.53
C TYR A 568 -8.48 -18.05 22.35
N ALA A 569 -9.08 -17.35 21.39
CA ALA A 569 -8.41 -16.89 20.17
C ALA A 569 -7.18 -15.99 20.44
N GLY A 570 -7.22 -15.17 21.48
CA GLY A 570 -6.09 -14.33 21.90
C GLY A 570 -4.89 -15.16 22.38
N SER A 571 -5.13 -16.09 23.33
CA SER A 571 -4.06 -16.90 23.92
C SER A 571 -3.54 -17.98 22.97
N ASN A 572 -4.40 -18.56 22.13
CA ASN A 572 -4.04 -19.67 21.27
C ASN A 572 -3.82 -19.27 19.80
N GLY A 573 -4.14 -18.03 19.42
CA GLY A 573 -3.97 -17.52 18.05
C GLY A 573 -3.10 -16.26 17.97
N GLY A 574 -3.23 -15.31 18.89
CA GLY A 574 -2.44 -14.05 18.88
C GLY A 574 -1.12 -14.14 19.66
N GLN A 575 -1.17 -14.70 20.87
CA GLN A 575 -0.03 -14.76 21.78
C GLN A 575 1.16 -15.59 21.26
N PRO A 576 0.97 -16.76 20.60
CA PRO A 576 2.09 -17.50 20.02
C PRO A 576 2.84 -16.68 18.96
N VAL A 577 2.14 -15.97 18.10
CA VAL A 577 2.74 -15.10 17.07
C VAL A 577 3.57 -13.99 17.72
N PHE A 578 3.03 -13.33 18.75
CA PHE A 578 3.78 -12.32 19.50
C PHE A 578 5.06 -12.91 20.10
N SER A 579 4.95 -14.08 20.73
CA SER A 579 6.10 -14.75 21.32
C SER A 579 7.20 -15.05 20.30
N ASP A 580 6.82 -15.61 19.15
CA ASP A 580 7.79 -15.92 18.08
C ASP A 580 8.44 -14.65 17.53
N LEU A 581 7.68 -13.55 17.39
CA LEU A 581 8.21 -12.25 16.98
C LEU A 581 9.14 -11.65 18.05
N ALA A 582 8.81 -11.77 19.34
CA ALA A 582 9.63 -11.31 20.43
C ALA A 582 10.96 -12.09 20.51
N HIS A 583 10.90 -13.43 20.40
CA HIS A 583 12.09 -14.28 20.29
C HIS A 583 12.93 -13.92 19.07
N MET A 584 12.30 -13.73 17.91
CA MET A 584 12.98 -13.30 16.69
C MET A 584 13.76 -12.01 16.90
N LEU A 585 13.18 -11.01 17.58
CA LEU A 585 13.85 -9.74 17.85
C LEU A 585 15.03 -9.91 18.81
N ILE A 586 14.89 -10.75 19.84
CA ILE A 586 15.92 -11.01 20.85
C ILE A 586 17.05 -11.86 20.26
N ASP A 587 16.73 -12.99 19.66
CA ASP A 587 17.69 -14.00 19.21
C ASP A 587 18.56 -13.53 18.05
N ASN A 588 18.04 -12.61 17.23
CA ASN A 588 18.82 -11.98 16.14
C ASN A 588 19.53 -10.69 16.56
N GLY A 589 19.50 -10.33 17.85
CA GLY A 589 20.24 -9.17 18.38
C GLY A 589 19.65 -7.82 17.97
N TYR A 590 18.38 -7.77 17.60
CA TYR A 590 17.71 -6.48 17.31
C TYR A 590 17.38 -5.70 18.59
N VAL A 591 17.32 -6.39 19.74
CA VAL A 591 17.06 -5.79 21.05
C VAL A 591 18.34 -5.77 21.88
N THR A 592 18.66 -4.59 22.41
CA THR A 592 19.77 -4.44 23.34
C THR A 592 19.30 -4.88 24.74
N PRO A 593 20.00 -5.80 25.43
CA PRO A 593 19.61 -6.26 26.75
C PRO A 593 19.76 -5.18 27.84
N LYS A 594 19.17 -5.41 29.01
CA LYS A 594 19.40 -4.62 30.22
C LYS A 594 20.88 -4.65 30.57
N LYS A 595 21.38 -3.49 31.02
CA LYS A 595 22.78 -3.33 31.51
C LYS A 595 23.01 -3.97 32.85
#